data_7e4fa8a7bc37410acad2fbcfe0b77e3e
#
_entry.id   7e4fa8a7bc37410acad2fbcfe0b77e3e
#
_cell.length_a   1.000
_cell.length_b   1.000
_cell.length_c   1.000
_cell.angle_alpha   90.00
_cell.angle_beta   90.00
_cell.angle_gamma   90.00
#
_symmetry.space_group_name_H-M   'P 1'
#
loop_
_entity.id
_entity.type
_entity.pdbx_description
1 polymer ?
#
loop_
_entity_poly.entity_id
_entity_poly.type
_entity_poly.pdbx_seq_one_letter_code
_entity_poly.pdbx_strand_id
1 'polypeptide(L)'
;MTDGTPTVPAARMLPFVLIVALFFLWGIANNLNDILIAHFKKLFTLSDLQAGLVQSAFYLGYFCLAIPAALFMRAYGYRAAVLLGLGCYGAGALLFWPAAGAQSYPAFLAALFIIAGGLSFLETSANPLIARLGPPETASRRLNLAQAFNPLGSITGIVIGSQFILSGVTLTPAQIAAMPAAQLSAYHAHEAAAVQLPYLLIGLGVLAWAVLIRITPFPPIATARDVEEGVGALDDFRALLRTPQVMLGVVAQFFYVGAQVGVWSFLIRYSEVAVPGTGEHTAATYLTISLIVFMIGRFAGTAIMGRVKAPVLLAAFAAIAAALCLI
;
A
#
# COMPACT_ATOMS: atom_id res chain seq x y z
N MET A 1 -29.71 19.75 -5.04
CA MET A 1 -30.59 18.63 -4.63
C MET A 1 -29.87 17.38 -5.10
N THR A 2 -29.32 16.60 -4.19
CA THR A 2 -28.74 15.30 -4.53
C THR A 2 -29.92 14.35 -4.67
N ASP A 3 -30.25 13.97 -5.92
CA ASP A 3 -31.14 12.85 -6.18
C ASP A 3 -30.67 11.68 -5.30
N GLY A 4 -31.58 11.05 -4.58
CA GLY A 4 -31.32 9.96 -3.64
C GLY A 4 -30.86 8.65 -4.31
N THR A 5 -30.17 8.76 -5.44
CA THR A 5 -29.56 7.62 -6.15
C THR A 5 -28.45 7.04 -5.27
N PRO A 6 -28.52 5.76 -4.91
CA PRO A 6 -27.52 5.12 -4.08
C PRO A 6 -26.16 5.18 -4.78
N THR A 7 -25.10 5.50 -4.03
CA THR A 7 -23.73 5.57 -4.53
C THR A 7 -23.24 4.24 -5.10
N VAL A 8 -23.82 3.14 -4.63
CA VAL A 8 -23.61 1.77 -5.14
C VAL A 8 -24.95 1.06 -5.18
N PRO A 9 -25.36 0.49 -6.33
CA PRO A 9 -26.56 -0.34 -6.42
C PRO A 9 -26.46 -1.56 -5.49
N ALA A 10 -27.58 -1.96 -4.86
CA ALA A 10 -27.60 -3.06 -3.90
C ALA A 10 -26.97 -4.36 -4.44
N ALA A 11 -27.23 -4.69 -5.71
CA ALA A 11 -26.66 -5.86 -6.39
C ALA A 11 -25.13 -5.82 -6.56
N ARG A 12 -24.50 -4.66 -6.38
CA ARG A 12 -23.05 -4.45 -6.50
C ARG A 12 -22.37 -4.21 -5.13
N MET A 13 -23.14 -4.23 -4.05
CA MET A 13 -22.63 -3.89 -2.73
C MET A 13 -21.56 -4.89 -2.25
N LEU A 14 -21.82 -6.21 -2.40
CA LEU A 14 -20.84 -7.22 -1.99
C LEU A 14 -19.53 -7.13 -2.79
N PRO A 15 -19.51 -7.08 -4.13
CA PRO A 15 -18.32 -6.77 -4.90
C PRO A 15 -17.61 -5.49 -4.46
N PHE A 16 -18.36 -4.42 -4.19
CA PHE A 16 -17.80 -3.16 -3.73
C PHE A 16 -17.05 -3.31 -2.39
N VAL A 17 -17.67 -3.92 -1.39
CA VAL A 17 -17.05 -4.15 -0.08
C VAL A 17 -15.80 -5.02 -0.18
N LEU A 18 -15.85 -6.08 -1.01
CA LEU A 18 -14.69 -6.96 -1.22
C LEU A 18 -13.51 -6.21 -1.84
N ILE A 19 -13.76 -5.29 -2.78
CA ILE A 19 -12.70 -4.49 -3.39
C ILE A 19 -12.22 -3.39 -2.45
N VAL A 20 -13.10 -2.75 -1.66
CA VAL A 20 -12.71 -1.77 -0.63
C VAL A 20 -11.76 -2.39 0.40
N ALA A 21 -12.01 -3.63 0.81
CA ALA A 21 -11.13 -4.31 1.76
C ALA A 21 -9.71 -4.56 1.21
N LEU A 22 -9.49 -4.57 -0.11
CA LEU A 22 -8.15 -4.66 -0.69
C LEU A 22 -7.28 -3.45 -0.30
N PHE A 23 -7.88 -2.26 -0.16
CA PHE A 23 -7.14 -1.07 0.26
C PHE A 23 -6.64 -1.19 1.71
N PHE A 24 -7.42 -1.85 2.57
CA PHE A 24 -7.00 -2.20 3.92
C PHE A 24 -5.84 -3.21 3.92
N LEU A 25 -5.96 -4.32 3.17
CA LEU A 25 -4.89 -5.32 3.03
C LEU A 25 -3.61 -4.73 2.46
N TRP A 26 -3.74 -3.82 1.51
CA TRP A 26 -2.62 -3.09 0.94
C TRP A 26 -1.93 -2.17 1.97
N GLY A 27 -2.70 -1.45 2.78
CA GLY A 27 -2.16 -0.64 3.88
C GLY A 27 -1.32 -1.47 4.86
N ILE A 28 -1.75 -2.68 5.20
CA ILE A 28 -0.99 -3.62 6.05
C ILE A 28 0.38 -3.92 5.41
N ALA A 29 0.42 -4.32 4.14
CA ALA A 29 1.65 -4.72 3.47
C ALA A 29 2.69 -3.58 3.41
N ASN A 30 2.25 -2.36 3.06
CA ASN A 30 3.13 -1.21 2.95
C ASN A 30 3.83 -0.89 4.28
N ASN A 31 3.10 -0.90 5.38
CA ASN A 31 3.68 -0.52 6.68
C ASN A 31 4.45 -1.66 7.35
N LEU A 32 4.09 -2.92 7.07
CA LEU A 32 4.94 -4.04 7.47
C LEU A 32 6.31 -4.00 6.78
N ASN A 33 6.37 -3.55 5.52
CA ASN A 33 7.64 -3.38 4.82
C ASN A 33 8.59 -2.41 5.55
N ASP A 34 8.06 -1.30 6.07
CA ASP A 34 8.86 -0.33 6.83
C ASP A 34 9.42 -0.94 8.13
N ILE A 35 8.62 -1.76 8.83
CA ILE A 35 9.07 -2.49 10.03
C ILE A 35 10.14 -3.53 9.69
N LEU A 36 10.01 -4.22 8.55
CA LEU A 36 11.01 -5.19 8.10
C LEU A 36 12.38 -4.58 7.85
N ILE A 37 12.48 -3.32 7.44
CA ILE A 37 13.77 -2.65 7.26
C ILE A 37 14.56 -2.67 8.57
N ALA A 38 13.94 -2.22 9.66
CA ALA A 38 14.56 -2.20 10.97
C ALA A 38 14.86 -3.62 11.47
N HIS A 39 13.93 -4.55 11.28
CA HIS A 39 14.07 -5.94 11.68
C HIS A 39 15.22 -6.65 10.93
N PHE A 40 15.29 -6.53 9.60
CA PHE A 40 16.35 -7.17 8.81
C PHE A 40 17.71 -6.51 9.00
N LYS A 41 17.76 -5.19 9.23
CA LYS A 41 19.01 -4.51 9.59
C LYS A 41 19.63 -5.15 10.83
N LYS A 42 18.81 -5.49 11.82
CA LYS A 42 19.20 -6.15 13.05
C LYS A 42 19.54 -7.63 12.84
N LEU A 43 18.65 -8.37 12.16
CA LEU A 43 18.79 -9.82 11.95
C LEU A 43 20.03 -10.19 11.14
N PHE A 44 20.34 -9.43 10.09
CA PHE A 44 21.44 -9.69 9.16
C PHE A 44 22.63 -8.77 9.37
N THR A 45 22.62 -7.93 10.42
CA THR A 45 23.69 -6.93 10.69
C THR A 45 24.03 -6.07 9.46
N LEU A 46 22.99 -5.61 8.77
CA LEU A 46 23.12 -4.91 7.50
C LEU A 46 23.64 -3.48 7.68
N SER A 47 24.41 -3.01 6.71
CA SER A 47 24.69 -1.58 6.54
C SER A 47 23.41 -0.83 6.15
N ASP A 48 23.41 0.50 6.30
CA ASP A 48 22.25 1.33 5.90
C ASP A 48 21.92 1.18 4.42
N LEU A 49 22.95 1.05 3.56
CA LEU A 49 22.76 0.80 2.14
C LEU A 49 22.08 -0.55 1.87
N GLN A 50 22.53 -1.60 2.55
CA GLN A 50 21.93 -2.92 2.41
C GLN A 50 20.50 -2.96 2.96
N ALA A 51 20.23 -2.31 4.09
CA ALA A 51 18.88 -2.20 4.62
C ALA A 51 17.95 -1.43 3.66
N GLY A 52 18.47 -0.46 2.91
CA GLY A 52 17.77 0.24 1.85
C GLY A 52 17.34 -0.65 0.67
N LEU A 53 17.98 -1.82 0.48
CA LEU A 53 17.55 -2.77 -0.56
C LEU A 53 16.16 -3.37 -0.28
N VAL A 54 15.72 -3.43 0.97
CA VAL A 54 14.35 -3.84 1.34
C VAL A 54 13.34 -2.93 0.66
N GLN A 55 13.53 -1.61 0.83
CA GLN A 55 12.68 -0.61 0.20
C GLN A 55 12.80 -0.62 -1.32
N SER A 56 14.04 -0.78 -1.81
CA SER A 56 14.30 -0.83 -3.24
C SER A 56 13.65 -2.04 -3.90
N ALA A 57 13.73 -3.24 -3.30
CA ALA A 57 13.08 -4.44 -3.82
C ALA A 57 11.56 -4.29 -3.87
N PHE A 58 10.97 -3.68 -2.83
CA PHE A 58 9.54 -3.44 -2.75
C PHE A 58 9.08 -2.45 -3.84
N TYR A 59 9.68 -1.27 -3.92
CA TYR A 59 9.28 -0.27 -4.92
C TYR A 59 9.64 -0.67 -6.35
N LEU A 60 10.71 -1.46 -6.54
CA LEU A 60 11.06 -2.01 -7.86
C LEU A 60 9.98 -2.99 -8.34
N GLY A 61 9.40 -3.81 -7.43
CA GLY A 61 8.26 -4.67 -7.75
C GLY A 61 7.06 -3.87 -8.25
N TYR A 62 6.74 -2.76 -7.58
CA TYR A 62 5.70 -1.84 -8.04
C TYR A 62 6.01 -1.26 -9.42
N PHE A 63 7.21 -0.71 -9.60
CA PHE A 63 7.62 -0.03 -10.83
C PHE A 63 7.65 -0.98 -12.02
N CYS A 64 8.28 -2.13 -11.88
CA CYS A 64 8.43 -3.08 -12.98
C CYS A 64 7.10 -3.70 -13.41
N LEU A 65 6.16 -3.90 -12.46
CA LEU A 65 4.93 -4.62 -12.74
C LEU A 65 3.70 -3.72 -12.96
N ALA A 66 3.82 -2.39 -12.86
CA ALA A 66 2.72 -1.47 -13.11
C ALA A 66 2.19 -1.54 -14.57
N ILE A 67 3.09 -1.50 -15.55
CA ILE A 67 2.72 -1.62 -16.97
C ILE A 67 2.23 -3.03 -17.30
N PRO A 68 2.93 -4.13 -16.95
CA PRO A 68 2.41 -5.49 -17.09
C PRO A 68 1.01 -5.68 -16.46
N ALA A 69 0.78 -5.10 -15.28
CA ALA A 69 -0.52 -5.17 -14.61
C ALA A 69 -1.63 -4.49 -15.43
N ALA A 70 -1.36 -3.29 -15.98
CA ALA A 70 -2.31 -2.58 -16.83
C ALA A 70 -2.63 -3.35 -18.11
N LEU A 71 -1.61 -3.93 -18.76
CA LEU A 71 -1.78 -4.74 -19.97
C LEU A 71 -2.56 -6.03 -19.68
N PHE A 72 -2.26 -6.69 -18.58
CA PHE A 72 -2.98 -7.89 -18.14
C PHE A 72 -4.45 -7.57 -17.82
N MET A 73 -4.70 -6.49 -17.07
CA MET A 73 -6.05 -6.03 -16.74
C MET A 73 -6.87 -5.73 -18.02
N ARG A 74 -6.27 -5.08 -19.01
CA ARG A 74 -6.90 -4.80 -20.31
C ARG A 74 -7.27 -6.09 -21.04
N ALA A 75 -6.37 -7.10 -21.05
CA ALA A 75 -6.58 -8.36 -21.77
C ALA A 75 -7.56 -9.31 -21.07
N TYR A 76 -7.55 -9.35 -19.73
CA TYR A 76 -8.29 -10.36 -18.94
C TYR A 76 -9.35 -9.78 -18.01
N GLY A 77 -9.47 -8.44 -17.94
CA GLY A 77 -10.43 -7.73 -17.10
C GLY A 77 -9.94 -7.51 -15.66
N TYR A 78 -10.63 -6.62 -14.97
CA TYR A 78 -10.29 -6.17 -13.60
C TYR A 78 -10.24 -7.32 -12.58
N ARG A 79 -11.24 -8.20 -12.62
CA ARG A 79 -11.34 -9.31 -11.68
C ARG A 79 -10.18 -10.29 -11.80
N ALA A 80 -9.75 -10.62 -13.02
CA ALA A 80 -8.60 -11.49 -13.26
C ALA A 80 -7.31 -10.85 -12.73
N ALA A 81 -7.12 -9.55 -12.96
CA ALA A 81 -5.96 -8.80 -12.45
C ALA A 81 -5.95 -8.76 -10.92
N VAL A 82 -7.10 -8.54 -10.26
CA VAL A 82 -7.22 -8.61 -8.80
C VAL A 82 -6.86 -9.99 -8.28
N LEU A 83 -7.35 -11.06 -8.90
CA LEU A 83 -7.05 -12.43 -8.48
C LEU A 83 -5.56 -12.77 -8.64
N LEU A 84 -4.94 -12.35 -9.74
CA LEU A 84 -3.50 -12.52 -9.94
C LEU A 84 -2.70 -11.73 -8.90
N GLY A 85 -3.10 -10.48 -8.64
CA GLY A 85 -2.47 -9.64 -7.61
C GLY A 85 -2.52 -10.26 -6.22
N LEU A 86 -3.69 -10.76 -5.80
CA LEU A 86 -3.85 -11.48 -4.53
C LEU A 86 -3.06 -12.79 -4.51
N GLY A 87 -3.00 -13.52 -5.63
CA GLY A 87 -2.19 -14.72 -5.76
C GLY A 87 -0.69 -14.44 -5.54
N CYS A 88 -0.17 -13.41 -6.20
CA CYS A 88 1.22 -12.97 -6.02
C CYS A 88 1.47 -12.48 -4.58
N TYR A 89 0.57 -11.64 -4.04
CA TYR A 89 0.71 -11.15 -2.66
C TYR A 89 0.72 -12.34 -1.67
N GLY A 90 -0.24 -13.25 -1.77
CA GLY A 90 -0.31 -14.42 -0.90
C GLY A 90 0.91 -15.34 -1.05
N ALA A 91 1.33 -15.63 -2.28
CA ALA A 91 2.53 -16.44 -2.54
C ALA A 91 3.79 -15.79 -1.98
N GLY A 92 3.99 -14.49 -2.21
CA GLY A 92 5.12 -13.75 -1.66
C GLY A 92 5.13 -13.75 -0.13
N ALA A 93 3.96 -13.59 0.52
CA ALA A 93 3.84 -13.66 1.96
C ALA A 93 4.18 -15.07 2.50
N LEU A 94 3.74 -16.14 1.83
CA LEU A 94 4.07 -17.51 2.22
C LEU A 94 5.55 -17.85 2.03
N LEU A 95 6.24 -17.21 1.08
CA LEU A 95 7.69 -17.37 0.87
C LEU A 95 8.53 -16.85 2.05
N PHE A 96 7.97 -16.02 2.94
CA PHE A 96 8.66 -15.63 4.17
C PHE A 96 8.97 -16.82 5.07
N TRP A 97 8.14 -17.87 5.05
CA TRP A 97 8.36 -19.07 5.85
C TRP A 97 9.67 -19.79 5.48
N PRO A 98 9.88 -20.24 4.24
CA PRO A 98 11.13 -20.87 3.84
C PRO A 98 12.31 -19.89 3.85
N ALA A 99 12.11 -18.59 3.56
CA ALA A 99 13.16 -17.59 3.64
C ALA A 99 13.71 -17.43 5.07
N ALA A 100 12.83 -17.47 6.07
CA ALA A 100 13.20 -17.44 7.48
C ALA A 100 13.92 -18.73 7.91
N GLY A 101 13.43 -19.90 7.46
CA GLY A 101 14.10 -21.18 7.74
C GLY A 101 15.50 -21.25 7.16
N ALA A 102 15.71 -20.69 5.97
CA ALA A 102 17.01 -20.60 5.32
C ALA A 102 17.86 -19.40 5.81
N GLN A 103 17.31 -18.52 6.63
CA GLN A 103 17.94 -17.25 7.07
C GLN A 103 18.54 -16.47 5.88
N SER A 104 17.84 -16.44 4.75
CA SER A 104 18.35 -15.92 3.49
C SER A 104 17.81 -14.53 3.20
N TYR A 105 18.64 -13.50 3.35
CA TYR A 105 18.28 -12.12 3.02
C TYR A 105 17.82 -11.96 1.56
N PRO A 106 18.52 -12.51 0.54
CA PRO A 106 18.03 -12.45 -0.85
C PRO A 106 16.66 -13.10 -1.06
N ALA A 107 16.35 -14.19 -0.33
CA ALA A 107 15.03 -14.82 -0.41
C ALA A 107 13.93 -13.92 0.15
N PHE A 108 14.19 -13.17 1.23
CA PHE A 108 13.27 -12.15 1.73
C PHE A 108 13.06 -11.01 0.73
N LEU A 109 14.13 -10.53 0.08
CA LEU A 109 14.00 -9.49 -0.96
C LEU A 109 13.17 -9.97 -2.15
N ALA A 110 13.35 -11.21 -2.59
CA ALA A 110 12.54 -11.81 -3.64
C ALA A 110 11.07 -11.95 -3.23
N ALA A 111 10.80 -12.38 -1.99
CA ALA A 111 9.45 -12.45 -1.45
C ALA A 111 8.76 -11.07 -1.40
N LEU A 112 9.47 -10.03 -0.98
CA LEU A 112 9.00 -8.64 -0.98
C LEU A 112 8.72 -8.12 -2.38
N PHE A 113 9.59 -8.41 -3.34
CA PHE A 113 9.39 -8.06 -4.75
C PHE A 113 8.11 -8.70 -5.31
N ILE A 114 7.85 -9.97 -4.98
CA ILE A 114 6.64 -10.68 -5.40
C ILE A 114 5.38 -10.09 -4.74
N ILE A 115 5.43 -9.77 -3.43
CA ILE A 115 4.34 -9.07 -2.73
C ILE A 115 4.04 -7.75 -3.42
N ALA A 116 5.06 -6.91 -3.62
CA ALA A 116 4.92 -5.59 -4.24
C ALA A 116 4.40 -5.67 -5.67
N GLY A 117 4.85 -6.66 -6.43
CA GLY A 117 4.30 -6.97 -7.74
C GLY A 117 2.80 -7.29 -7.68
N GLY A 118 2.38 -8.12 -6.73
CA GLY A 118 0.97 -8.40 -6.47
C GLY A 118 0.19 -7.13 -6.13
N LEU A 119 0.73 -6.27 -5.26
CA LEU A 119 0.12 -5.00 -4.89
C LEU A 119 0.00 -4.05 -6.09
N SER A 120 0.97 -4.04 -7.00
CA SER A 120 0.91 -3.27 -8.26
C SER A 120 -0.30 -3.70 -9.12
N PHE A 121 -0.56 -5.01 -9.23
CA PHE A 121 -1.76 -5.53 -9.91
C PHE A 121 -3.04 -5.10 -9.20
N LEU A 122 -3.07 -5.16 -7.86
CA LEU A 122 -4.24 -4.75 -7.07
C LEU A 122 -4.52 -3.26 -7.24
N GLU A 123 -3.52 -2.41 -7.13
CA GLU A 123 -3.67 -0.96 -7.24
C GLU A 123 -4.15 -0.55 -8.64
N THR A 124 -3.52 -1.10 -9.68
CA THR A 124 -3.85 -0.81 -11.08
C THR A 124 -5.28 -1.23 -11.43
N SER A 125 -5.80 -2.31 -10.80
CA SER A 125 -7.13 -2.85 -11.12
C SER A 125 -8.24 -2.40 -10.17
N ALA A 126 -7.98 -2.29 -8.86
CA ALA A 126 -9.01 -1.96 -7.87
C ALA A 126 -9.48 -0.50 -7.99
N ASN A 127 -8.57 0.46 -8.23
CA ASN A 127 -8.92 1.88 -8.37
C ASN A 127 -9.95 2.14 -9.49
N PRO A 128 -9.70 1.73 -10.75
CA PRO A 128 -10.69 1.94 -11.81
C PRO A 128 -11.95 1.07 -11.63
N LEU A 129 -11.83 -0.13 -11.04
CA LEU A 129 -12.99 -0.97 -10.77
C LEU A 129 -13.95 -0.30 -9.77
N ILE A 130 -13.45 0.26 -8.66
CA ILE A 130 -14.25 1.02 -7.68
C ILE A 130 -14.97 2.19 -8.37
N ALA A 131 -14.30 2.90 -9.26
CA ALA A 131 -14.89 4.00 -10.00
C ALA A 131 -16.04 3.55 -10.91
N ARG A 132 -15.99 2.32 -11.45
CA ARG A 132 -16.99 1.74 -12.37
C ARG A 132 -18.11 0.95 -11.68
N LEU A 133 -18.04 0.67 -10.37
CA LEU A 133 -19.07 -0.10 -9.66
C LEU A 133 -20.36 0.65 -9.37
N GLY A 134 -20.45 1.93 -9.72
CA GLY A 134 -21.66 2.77 -9.55
C GLY A 134 -21.73 3.92 -10.55
N PRO A 135 -22.64 4.90 -10.34
CA PRO A 135 -22.81 6.04 -11.22
C PRO A 135 -21.52 6.87 -11.37
N PRO A 136 -21.19 7.37 -12.58
CA PRO A 136 -19.98 8.15 -12.83
C PRO A 136 -19.86 9.40 -11.93
N GLU A 137 -20.98 10.04 -11.62
CA GLU A 137 -21.05 11.27 -10.81
C GLU A 137 -20.53 11.08 -9.39
N THR A 138 -20.63 9.86 -8.86
CA THR A 138 -20.19 9.50 -7.50
C THR A 138 -18.88 8.71 -7.50
N ALA A 139 -18.19 8.57 -8.62
CA ALA A 139 -16.97 7.77 -8.76
C ALA A 139 -15.86 8.25 -7.83
N SER A 140 -15.58 9.56 -7.78
CA SER A 140 -14.56 10.14 -6.90
C SER A 140 -14.85 9.90 -5.41
N ARG A 141 -16.14 9.98 -5.02
CA ARG A 141 -16.57 9.71 -3.64
C ARG A 141 -16.34 8.25 -3.26
N ARG A 142 -16.69 7.30 -4.15
CA ARG A 142 -16.44 5.86 -3.92
C ARG A 142 -14.95 5.56 -3.81
N LEU A 143 -14.15 6.13 -4.71
CA LEU A 143 -12.71 5.93 -4.71
C LEU A 143 -12.06 6.49 -3.44
N ASN A 144 -12.44 7.71 -3.01
CA ASN A 144 -11.91 8.29 -1.78
C ASN A 144 -12.35 7.50 -0.55
N LEU A 145 -13.58 6.98 -0.51
CA LEU A 145 -14.04 6.08 0.54
C LEU A 145 -13.19 4.81 0.59
N ALA A 146 -12.97 4.15 -0.54
CA ALA A 146 -12.15 2.94 -0.60
C ALA A 146 -10.73 3.21 -0.09
N GLN A 147 -10.11 4.29 -0.55
CA GLN A 147 -8.79 4.70 -0.12
C GLN A 147 -8.70 5.14 1.35
N ALA A 148 -9.81 5.51 1.99
CA ALA A 148 -9.83 5.83 3.42
C ALA A 148 -9.57 4.60 4.31
N PHE A 149 -9.73 3.38 3.79
CA PHE A 149 -9.39 2.14 4.49
C PHE A 149 -7.89 1.81 4.46
N ASN A 150 -7.11 2.42 3.56
CA ASN A 150 -5.67 2.19 3.49
C ASN A 150 -4.93 2.66 4.78
N PRO A 151 -5.12 3.88 5.31
CA PRO A 151 -4.52 4.28 6.58
C PRO A 151 -4.93 3.39 7.77
N LEU A 152 -6.16 2.86 7.77
CA LEU A 152 -6.59 1.90 8.79
C LEU A 152 -5.77 0.60 8.70
N GLY A 153 -5.55 0.10 7.49
CA GLY A 153 -4.63 -1.01 7.22
C GLY A 153 -3.20 -0.71 7.66
N SER A 154 -2.73 0.50 7.40
CA SER A 154 -1.40 0.97 7.81
C SER A 154 -1.21 0.90 9.33
N ILE A 155 -2.15 1.43 10.10
CA ILE A 155 -2.13 1.36 11.57
C ILE A 155 -2.14 -0.11 12.03
N THR A 156 -2.98 -0.94 11.42
CA THR A 156 -3.03 -2.38 11.74
C THR A 156 -1.70 -3.07 11.45
N GLY A 157 -1.05 -2.74 10.32
CA GLY A 157 0.28 -3.25 9.96
C GLY A 157 1.35 -2.87 10.99
N ILE A 158 1.34 -1.61 11.45
CA ILE A 158 2.25 -1.14 12.51
C ILE A 158 2.02 -1.93 13.81
N VAL A 159 0.77 -2.12 14.22
CA VAL A 159 0.43 -2.90 15.42
C VAL A 159 0.89 -4.34 15.28
N ILE A 160 0.60 -5.01 14.18
CA ILE A 160 1.05 -6.38 13.93
C ILE A 160 2.58 -6.46 13.97
N GLY A 161 3.27 -5.56 13.28
CA GLY A 161 4.73 -5.54 13.23
C GLY A 161 5.36 -5.27 14.58
N SER A 162 4.84 -4.30 15.34
CA SER A 162 5.38 -3.95 16.65
C SER A 162 5.15 -5.02 17.71
N GLN A 163 4.04 -5.75 17.66
CA GLN A 163 3.69 -6.76 18.65
C GLN A 163 4.24 -8.15 18.33
N PHE A 164 4.40 -8.50 17.06
CA PHE A 164 4.73 -9.86 16.65
C PHE A 164 6.06 -10.00 15.92
N ILE A 165 6.59 -8.92 15.33
CA ILE A 165 7.85 -8.98 14.56
C ILE A 165 9.01 -8.39 15.36
N LEU A 166 8.80 -7.24 16.00
CA LEU A 166 9.86 -6.59 16.79
C LEU A 166 9.99 -7.24 18.17
N SER A 167 11.12 -7.88 18.43
CA SER A 167 11.39 -8.55 19.72
C SER A 167 11.57 -7.61 20.92
N GLY A 168 11.65 -6.29 20.67
CA GLY A 168 11.96 -5.31 21.73
C GLY A 168 13.40 -5.39 22.28
N VAL A 169 14.16 -6.41 21.94
CA VAL A 169 15.55 -6.59 22.36
C VAL A 169 16.47 -5.91 21.34
N THR A 170 17.17 -4.86 21.77
CA THR A 170 18.17 -4.18 20.92
C THR A 170 19.56 -4.50 21.48
N LEU A 171 20.31 -5.34 20.77
CA LEU A 171 21.69 -5.65 21.13
C LEU A 171 22.63 -4.68 20.43
N THR A 172 23.64 -4.21 21.15
CA THR A 172 24.70 -3.39 20.55
C THR A 172 25.63 -4.26 19.70
N PRO A 173 26.32 -3.71 18.69
CA PRO A 173 27.32 -4.45 17.92
C PRO A 173 28.38 -5.14 18.79
N ALA A 174 28.76 -4.51 19.89
CA ALA A 174 29.71 -5.08 20.86
C ALA A 174 29.13 -6.31 21.57
N GLN A 175 27.87 -6.27 21.97
CA GLN A 175 27.16 -7.42 22.58
C GLN A 175 27.04 -8.58 21.62
N ILE A 176 26.70 -8.30 20.35
CA ILE A 176 26.62 -9.32 19.29
C ILE A 176 27.99 -9.96 19.04
N ALA A 177 29.07 -9.16 18.97
CA ALA A 177 30.42 -9.65 18.76
C ALA A 177 30.95 -10.47 19.94
N ALA A 178 30.47 -10.22 21.16
CA ALA A 178 30.86 -10.95 22.36
C ALA A 178 30.05 -12.25 22.59
N MET A 179 29.01 -12.52 21.78
CA MET A 179 28.17 -13.71 21.95
C MET A 179 28.88 -14.98 21.50
N PRO A 180 28.77 -16.07 22.26
CA PRO A 180 29.17 -17.40 21.79
C PRO A 180 28.40 -17.79 20.53
N ALA A 181 29.06 -18.49 19.60
CA ALA A 181 28.47 -18.83 18.29
C ALA A 181 27.10 -19.55 18.39
N ALA A 182 26.95 -20.43 19.38
CA ALA A 182 25.66 -21.11 19.60
C ALA A 182 24.53 -20.16 20.05
N GLN A 183 24.82 -19.16 20.87
CA GLN A 183 23.84 -18.17 21.29
C GLN A 183 23.51 -17.21 20.15
N LEU A 184 24.49 -16.83 19.36
CA LEU A 184 24.28 -15.98 18.18
C LEU A 184 23.41 -16.68 17.14
N SER A 185 23.64 -17.96 16.87
CA SER A 185 22.81 -18.72 15.93
C SER A 185 21.37 -18.89 16.43
N ALA A 186 21.18 -19.15 17.72
CA ALA A 186 19.86 -19.23 18.33
C ALA A 186 19.12 -17.88 18.28
N TYR A 187 19.84 -16.78 18.53
CA TYR A 187 19.28 -15.43 18.40
C TYR A 187 18.83 -15.13 16.97
N HIS A 188 19.66 -15.40 15.95
CA HIS A 188 19.28 -15.18 14.56
C HIS A 188 18.12 -16.09 14.15
N ALA A 189 18.08 -17.34 14.59
CA ALA A 189 16.95 -18.25 14.32
C ALA A 189 15.64 -17.74 14.94
N HIS A 190 15.69 -17.25 16.18
CA HIS A 190 14.54 -16.67 16.85
C HIS A 190 14.03 -15.41 16.15
N GLU A 191 14.92 -14.48 15.82
CA GLU A 191 14.54 -13.26 15.09
C GLU A 191 14.00 -13.60 13.69
N ALA A 192 14.60 -14.54 12.96
CA ALA A 192 14.09 -14.97 11.65
C ALA A 192 12.70 -15.62 11.76
N ALA A 193 12.43 -16.38 12.84
CA ALA A 193 11.14 -17.01 13.08
C ALA A 193 10.03 -15.98 13.39
N ALA A 194 10.36 -14.80 13.91
CA ALA A 194 9.38 -13.78 14.30
C ALA A 194 8.49 -13.32 13.11
N VAL A 195 9.00 -13.35 11.88
CA VAL A 195 8.22 -12.98 10.69
C VAL A 195 7.37 -14.13 10.14
N GLN A 196 7.62 -15.39 10.53
CA GLN A 196 6.96 -16.55 9.93
C GLN A 196 5.45 -16.55 10.18
N LEU A 197 5.03 -16.46 11.43
CA LEU A 197 3.60 -16.55 11.78
C LEU A 197 2.80 -15.36 11.25
N PRO A 198 3.22 -14.10 11.41
CA PRO A 198 2.50 -12.95 10.84
C PRO A 198 2.34 -13.07 9.32
N TYR A 199 3.40 -13.39 8.59
CA TYR A 199 3.33 -13.48 7.13
C TYR A 199 2.57 -14.73 6.65
N LEU A 200 2.60 -15.84 7.38
CA LEU A 200 1.76 -17.00 7.11
C LEU A 200 0.27 -16.63 7.23
N LEU A 201 -0.12 -15.97 8.32
CA LEU A 201 -1.51 -15.55 8.54
C LEU A 201 -1.98 -14.54 7.48
N ILE A 202 -1.13 -13.57 7.13
CA ILE A 202 -1.40 -12.61 6.07
C ILE A 202 -1.55 -13.33 4.73
N GLY A 203 -0.62 -14.22 4.38
CA GLY A 203 -0.66 -14.98 3.13
C GLY A 203 -1.92 -15.82 2.99
N LEU A 204 -2.28 -16.58 4.04
CA LEU A 204 -3.50 -17.38 4.07
C LEU A 204 -4.75 -16.52 4.02
N GLY A 205 -4.78 -15.40 4.75
CA GLY A 205 -5.89 -14.44 4.75
C GLY A 205 -6.11 -13.81 3.37
N VAL A 206 -5.03 -13.40 2.70
CA VAL A 206 -5.07 -12.84 1.33
C VAL A 206 -5.54 -13.89 0.32
N LEU A 207 -5.08 -15.12 0.41
CA LEU A 207 -5.53 -16.21 -0.47
C LEU A 207 -6.99 -16.60 -0.21
N ALA A 208 -7.43 -16.62 1.05
CA ALA A 208 -8.84 -16.79 1.39
C ALA A 208 -9.70 -15.65 0.79
N TRP A 209 -9.18 -14.40 0.83
CA TRP A 209 -9.84 -13.27 0.17
C TRP A 209 -9.92 -13.43 -1.35
N ALA A 210 -8.87 -13.96 -1.97
CA ALA A 210 -8.88 -14.31 -3.39
C ALA A 210 -9.97 -15.34 -3.71
N VAL A 211 -10.14 -16.36 -2.87
CA VAL A 211 -11.24 -17.33 -3.01
C VAL A 211 -12.60 -16.64 -2.90
N LEU A 212 -12.81 -15.76 -1.92
CA LEU A 212 -14.06 -15.01 -1.79
C LEU A 212 -14.37 -14.18 -3.04
N ILE A 213 -13.37 -13.47 -3.60
CA ILE A 213 -13.53 -12.74 -4.86
C ILE A 213 -13.82 -13.70 -6.02
N ARG A 214 -13.20 -14.91 -6.03
CA ARG A 214 -13.38 -15.91 -7.10
C ARG A 214 -14.77 -16.53 -7.11
N ILE A 215 -15.42 -16.70 -5.96
CA ILE A 215 -16.77 -17.27 -5.87
C ILE A 215 -17.88 -16.22 -5.93
N THR A 216 -17.58 -14.95 -5.61
CA THR A 216 -18.58 -13.87 -5.65
C THR A 216 -18.94 -13.52 -7.09
N PRO A 217 -20.23 -13.37 -7.44
CA PRO A 217 -20.66 -12.89 -8.73
C PRO A 217 -20.33 -11.37 -8.86
N PHE A 218 -19.45 -11.06 -9.78
CA PHE A 218 -19.12 -9.66 -10.13
C PHE A 218 -19.95 -9.21 -11.33
N PRO A 219 -20.28 -7.91 -11.42
CA PRO A 219 -20.98 -7.38 -12.58
C PRO A 219 -20.13 -7.52 -13.84
N PRO A 220 -20.76 -7.59 -15.05
CA PRO A 220 -20.04 -7.78 -16.32
C PRO A 220 -18.89 -6.80 -16.55
N ILE A 221 -19.00 -5.56 -16.07
CA ILE A 221 -17.95 -4.55 -16.15
C ILE A 221 -16.62 -4.98 -15.52
N ALA A 222 -16.67 -5.84 -14.51
CA ALA A 222 -15.46 -6.34 -13.82
C ALA A 222 -14.73 -7.43 -14.63
N THR A 223 -15.43 -8.06 -15.56
CA THR A 223 -14.90 -9.12 -16.43
C THR A 223 -14.77 -8.68 -17.88
N ALA A 224 -15.25 -7.46 -18.21
CA ALA A 224 -15.13 -6.90 -19.54
C ALA A 224 -13.64 -6.71 -19.89
N ARG A 225 -13.33 -7.04 -21.15
CA ARG A 225 -12.02 -6.79 -21.74
C ARG A 225 -12.09 -5.44 -22.45
N ASP A 226 -11.18 -4.54 -22.15
CA ASP A 226 -11.07 -3.25 -22.82
C ASP A 226 -10.13 -3.36 -24.06
N VAL A 227 -10.28 -4.45 -24.83
CA VAL A 227 -9.53 -4.65 -26.07
C VAL A 227 -10.46 -4.26 -27.22
N GLU A 228 -10.30 -3.06 -27.76
CA GLU A 228 -10.84 -2.71 -29.07
C GLU A 228 -9.99 -3.43 -30.13
N GLU A 229 -10.65 -4.19 -31.02
CA GLU A 229 -9.99 -4.84 -32.14
C GLU A 229 -9.35 -3.77 -33.03
N GLY A 230 -8.01 -3.80 -33.14
CA GLY A 230 -7.26 -2.96 -34.09
C GLY A 230 -6.43 -1.83 -33.46
N VAL A 231 -6.57 -1.50 -32.17
CA VAL A 231 -5.73 -0.49 -31.54
C VAL A 231 -4.64 -1.15 -30.68
N GLY A 232 -3.37 -0.92 -31.02
CA GLY A 232 -2.24 -1.44 -30.28
C GLY A 232 -2.07 -0.75 -28.92
N ALA A 233 -1.64 -1.50 -27.89
CA ALA A 233 -1.37 -0.94 -26.56
C ALA A 233 -0.36 0.23 -26.58
N LEU A 234 0.57 0.23 -27.53
CA LEU A 234 1.54 1.31 -27.72
C LEU A 234 0.90 2.58 -28.28
N ASP A 235 -0.10 2.44 -29.16
CA ASP A 235 -0.79 3.59 -29.74
C ASP A 235 -1.70 4.26 -28.73
N ASP A 236 -2.39 3.47 -27.88
CA ASP A 236 -3.14 4.01 -26.74
C ASP A 236 -2.21 4.73 -25.75
N PHE A 237 -1.05 4.15 -25.44
CA PHE A 237 -0.09 4.79 -24.56
C PHE A 237 0.43 6.11 -25.14
N ARG A 238 0.72 6.16 -26.45
CA ARG A 238 1.08 7.41 -27.14
C ARG A 238 -0.05 8.43 -27.14
N ALA A 239 -1.30 7.99 -27.32
CA ALA A 239 -2.46 8.87 -27.25
C ALA A 239 -2.63 9.47 -25.84
N LEU A 240 -2.45 8.67 -24.78
CA LEU A 240 -2.46 9.15 -23.39
C LEU A 240 -1.39 10.20 -23.14
N LEU A 241 -0.14 9.97 -23.60
CA LEU A 241 0.95 10.94 -23.48
C LEU A 241 0.68 12.26 -24.23
N ARG A 242 -0.15 12.24 -25.27
CA ARG A 242 -0.56 13.43 -26.03
C ARG A 242 -1.77 14.13 -25.45
N THR A 243 -2.40 13.59 -24.42
CA THR A 243 -3.59 14.16 -23.76
C THR A 243 -3.15 15.07 -22.62
N PRO A 244 -3.25 16.41 -22.72
CA PRO A 244 -2.71 17.34 -21.72
C PRO A 244 -3.31 17.13 -20.33
N GLN A 245 -4.60 16.81 -20.24
CA GLN A 245 -5.28 16.57 -18.96
C GLN A 245 -4.70 15.36 -18.21
N VAL A 246 -4.34 14.30 -18.94
CA VAL A 246 -3.71 13.10 -18.37
C VAL A 246 -2.31 13.46 -17.88
N MET A 247 -1.53 14.16 -18.69
CA MET A 247 -0.17 14.57 -18.34
C MET A 247 -0.14 15.51 -17.13
N LEU A 248 -1.03 16.50 -17.08
CA LEU A 248 -1.17 17.38 -15.92
C LEU A 248 -1.58 16.58 -14.66
N GLY A 249 -2.45 15.59 -14.80
CA GLY A 249 -2.83 14.69 -13.71
C GLY A 249 -1.64 13.87 -13.20
N VAL A 250 -0.81 13.33 -14.10
CA VAL A 250 0.41 12.58 -13.75
C VAL A 250 1.40 13.47 -13.01
N VAL A 251 1.65 14.69 -13.52
CA VAL A 251 2.56 15.66 -12.88
C VAL A 251 2.04 16.08 -11.51
N ALA A 252 0.73 16.38 -11.40
CA ALA A 252 0.12 16.72 -10.12
C ALA A 252 0.23 15.58 -9.11
N GLN A 253 -0.01 14.34 -9.54
CA GLN A 253 0.11 13.15 -8.68
C GLN A 253 1.55 12.91 -8.25
N PHE A 254 2.54 13.11 -9.13
CA PHE A 254 3.96 13.02 -8.78
C PHE A 254 4.33 13.97 -7.65
N PHE A 255 3.98 15.26 -7.77
CA PHE A 255 4.27 16.24 -6.74
C PHE A 255 3.47 16.02 -5.46
N TYR A 256 2.19 15.59 -5.58
CA TYR A 256 1.36 15.29 -4.42
C TYR A 256 1.93 14.12 -3.59
N VAL A 257 2.24 13.01 -4.24
CA VAL A 257 2.80 11.83 -3.55
C VAL A 257 4.19 12.16 -2.99
N GLY A 258 5.02 12.89 -3.75
CA GLY A 258 6.33 13.33 -3.29
C GLY A 258 6.25 14.19 -2.04
N ALA A 259 5.34 15.17 -2.01
CA ALA A 259 5.09 16.01 -0.84
C ALA A 259 4.57 15.21 0.35
N GLN A 260 3.59 14.33 0.14
CA GLN A 260 3.00 13.50 1.19
C GLN A 260 4.04 12.58 1.85
N VAL A 261 4.78 11.83 1.03
CA VAL A 261 5.80 10.91 1.52
C VAL A 261 6.95 11.67 2.15
N GLY A 262 7.38 12.79 1.53
CA GLY A 262 8.43 13.64 2.06
C GLY A 262 8.10 14.18 3.45
N VAL A 263 6.91 14.74 3.64
CA VAL A 263 6.48 15.24 4.96
C VAL A 263 6.54 14.13 6.00
N TRP A 264 5.97 12.96 5.73
CA TRP A 264 5.95 11.86 6.70
C TRP A 264 7.33 11.27 6.99
N SER A 265 8.17 11.12 5.98
CA SER A 265 9.52 10.56 6.12
C SER A 265 10.46 11.48 6.93
N PHE A 266 10.24 12.79 6.87
CA PHE A 266 11.10 13.75 7.57
C PHE A 266 10.49 14.30 8.85
N LEU A 267 9.21 14.06 9.15
CA LEU A 267 8.50 14.67 10.27
C LEU A 267 9.20 14.45 11.62
N ILE A 268 9.68 13.24 11.90
CA ILE A 268 10.40 12.95 13.16
C ILE A 268 11.66 13.80 13.25
N ARG A 269 12.53 13.73 12.26
CA ARG A 269 13.80 14.47 12.23
C ARG A 269 13.58 16.00 12.26
N TYR A 270 12.58 16.45 11.53
CA TYR A 270 12.20 17.87 11.52
C TYR A 270 11.73 18.33 12.89
N SER A 271 10.89 17.54 13.57
CA SER A 271 10.38 17.87 14.90
C SER A 271 11.48 17.95 15.95
N GLU A 272 12.48 17.07 15.89
CA GLU A 272 13.65 17.10 16.79
C GLU A 272 14.51 18.36 16.60
N VAL A 273 14.63 18.85 15.36
CA VAL A 273 15.41 20.04 15.03
C VAL A 273 14.63 21.33 15.28
N ALA A 274 13.35 21.37 14.89
CA ALA A 274 12.52 22.57 14.93
C ALA A 274 11.96 22.90 16.32
N VAL A 275 11.77 21.86 17.18
CA VAL A 275 11.22 22.04 18.53
C VAL A 275 12.23 21.57 19.57
N PRO A 276 12.99 22.50 20.18
CA PRO A 276 14.01 22.17 21.18
C PRO A 276 13.43 21.33 22.33
N GLY A 277 14.12 20.24 22.68
CA GLY A 277 13.69 19.33 23.76
C GLY A 277 12.73 18.22 23.32
N THR A 278 12.36 18.16 22.03
CA THR A 278 11.57 17.05 21.50
C THR A 278 12.46 15.83 21.33
N GLY A 279 12.22 14.78 22.13
CA GLY A 279 12.86 13.49 21.93
C GLY A 279 12.17 12.66 20.85
N GLU A 280 12.86 11.62 20.35
CA GLU A 280 12.39 10.72 19.30
C GLU A 280 10.98 10.16 19.55
N HIS A 281 10.68 9.78 20.79
CA HIS A 281 9.37 9.25 21.17
C HIS A 281 8.24 10.29 21.00
N THR A 282 8.48 11.55 21.35
CA THR A 282 7.51 12.65 21.18
C THR A 282 7.33 12.97 19.70
N ALA A 283 8.41 13.01 18.93
CA ALA A 283 8.38 13.20 17.49
C ALA A 283 7.61 12.07 16.76
N ALA A 284 7.78 10.82 17.18
CA ALA A 284 6.99 9.69 16.68
C ALA A 284 5.50 9.81 17.01
N THR A 285 5.16 10.42 18.15
CA THR A 285 3.77 10.72 18.51
C THR A 285 3.16 11.75 17.55
N TYR A 286 3.92 12.78 17.15
CA TYR A 286 3.46 13.76 16.14
C TYR A 286 3.18 13.09 14.79
N LEU A 287 4.02 12.15 14.36
CA LEU A 287 3.77 11.37 13.14
C LEU A 287 2.48 10.54 13.27
N THR A 288 2.27 9.88 14.40
CA THR A 288 1.05 9.09 14.66
C THR A 288 -0.19 9.98 14.61
N ILE A 289 -0.18 11.15 15.25
CA ILE A 289 -1.28 12.11 15.21
C ILE A 289 -1.54 12.56 13.78
N SER A 290 -0.49 12.87 13.00
CA SER A 290 -0.61 13.25 11.59
C SER A 290 -1.33 12.19 10.76
N LEU A 291 -1.00 10.91 10.94
CA LEU A 291 -1.65 9.79 10.25
C LEU A 291 -3.12 9.64 10.66
N ILE A 292 -3.44 9.82 11.93
CA ILE A 292 -4.83 9.79 12.43
C ILE A 292 -5.63 10.95 11.81
N VAL A 293 -5.08 12.17 11.82
CA VAL A 293 -5.72 13.35 11.21
C VAL A 293 -5.93 13.14 9.72
N PHE A 294 -4.94 12.57 9.02
CA PHE A 294 -5.07 12.22 7.61
C PHE A 294 -6.21 11.22 7.36
N MET A 295 -6.30 10.17 8.18
CA MET A 295 -7.39 9.20 8.09
C MET A 295 -8.77 9.86 8.32
N ILE A 296 -8.90 10.68 9.35
CA ILE A 296 -10.13 11.44 9.62
C ILE A 296 -10.47 12.35 8.44
N GLY A 297 -9.47 13.05 7.89
CA GLY A 297 -9.61 13.91 6.72
C GLY A 297 -10.14 13.17 5.48
N ARG A 298 -9.73 11.93 5.27
CA ARG A 298 -10.23 11.11 4.16
C ARG A 298 -11.71 10.74 4.33
N PHE A 299 -12.13 10.32 5.52
CA PHE A 299 -13.55 10.05 5.81
C PHE A 299 -14.42 11.32 5.74
N ALA A 300 -13.92 12.43 6.31
CA ALA A 300 -14.58 13.73 6.23
C ALA A 300 -14.71 14.20 4.78
N GLY A 301 -13.66 14.12 3.99
CA GLY A 301 -13.67 14.43 2.56
C GLY A 301 -14.70 13.60 1.80
N THR A 302 -14.81 12.29 2.09
CA THR A 302 -15.85 11.42 1.51
C THR A 302 -17.27 11.91 1.85
N ALA A 303 -17.50 12.33 3.10
CA ALA A 303 -18.81 12.86 3.53
C ALA A 303 -19.12 14.20 2.85
N ILE A 304 -18.13 15.12 2.78
CA ILE A 304 -18.26 16.44 2.16
C ILE A 304 -18.56 16.31 0.65
N MET A 305 -17.94 15.34 -0.05
CA MET A 305 -18.21 15.05 -1.46
C MET A 305 -19.64 14.60 -1.74
N GLY A 306 -20.43 14.30 -0.73
CA GLY A 306 -21.88 14.12 -0.85
C GLY A 306 -22.62 15.43 -1.16
N ARG A 307 -22.03 16.59 -0.89
CA ARG A 307 -22.64 17.92 -1.04
C ARG A 307 -21.82 18.85 -1.94
N VAL A 308 -20.51 18.67 -2.00
CA VAL A 308 -19.56 19.50 -2.76
C VAL A 308 -18.95 18.67 -3.89
N LYS A 309 -18.83 19.25 -5.09
CA LYS A 309 -18.19 18.59 -6.22
C LYS A 309 -16.72 18.32 -5.93
N ALA A 310 -16.24 17.10 -6.25
CA ALA A 310 -14.87 16.67 -5.99
C ALA A 310 -13.78 17.64 -6.48
N PRO A 311 -13.84 18.25 -7.69
CA PRO A 311 -12.84 19.23 -8.13
C PRO A 311 -12.76 20.49 -7.25
N VAL A 312 -13.92 20.96 -6.76
CA VAL A 312 -13.99 22.16 -5.89
C VAL A 312 -13.36 21.84 -4.52
N LEU A 313 -13.66 20.68 -3.97
CA LEU A 313 -13.08 20.24 -2.69
C LEU A 313 -11.56 20.03 -2.82
N LEU A 314 -11.12 19.44 -3.92
CA LEU A 314 -9.68 19.26 -4.20
C LEU A 314 -8.96 20.61 -4.28
N ALA A 315 -9.52 21.59 -5.01
CA ALA A 315 -8.94 22.93 -5.12
C ALA A 315 -8.87 23.64 -3.76
N ALA A 316 -9.92 23.51 -2.93
CA ALA A 316 -9.94 24.08 -1.59
C ALA A 316 -8.85 23.44 -0.69
N PHE A 317 -8.72 22.12 -0.68
CA PHE A 317 -7.70 21.43 0.11
C PHE A 317 -6.28 21.75 -0.39
N ALA A 318 -6.06 21.85 -1.70
CA ALA A 318 -4.78 22.25 -2.27
C ALA A 318 -4.39 23.69 -1.87
N ALA A 319 -5.36 24.61 -1.88
CA ALA A 319 -5.14 25.99 -1.45
C ALA A 319 -4.80 26.07 0.05
N ILE A 320 -5.53 25.34 0.90
CA ILE A 320 -5.24 25.24 2.34
C ILE A 320 -3.85 24.65 2.58
N ALA A 321 -3.50 23.56 1.90
CA ALA A 321 -2.20 22.93 2.03
C ALA A 321 -1.06 23.89 1.61
N ALA A 322 -1.24 24.60 0.49
CA ALA A 322 -0.28 25.61 0.05
C ALA A 322 -0.12 26.76 1.06
N ALA A 323 -1.23 27.24 1.64
CA ALA A 323 -1.18 28.27 2.67
C ALA A 323 -0.46 27.81 3.95
N LEU A 324 -0.70 26.55 4.37
CA LEU A 324 -0.03 25.96 5.54
C LEU A 324 1.48 25.73 5.32
N CYS A 325 1.92 25.57 4.08
CA CYS A 325 3.36 25.48 3.77
C CYS A 325 4.09 26.83 3.82
N LEU A 326 3.37 27.96 3.92
CA LEU A 326 3.95 29.29 3.99
C LEU A 326 4.11 29.81 5.44
N ILE A 327 3.58 29.08 6.40
CA ILE A 327 3.64 29.39 7.85
C ILE A 327 4.78 28.59 8.49
#